data_b8ed7d778b19ac3cc3416968b13461b7
#
_entry.id   b8ed7d778b19ac3cc3416968b13461b7
#
_cell.length_a   1.000
_cell.length_b   1.000
_cell.length_c   1.000
_cell.angle_alpha   90.00
_cell.angle_beta   90.00
_cell.angle_gamma   90.00
#
_symmetry.space_group_name_H-M   'P 1'
#
loop_
_entity.id
_entity.type
_entity.pdbx_description
1 polymer ?
#
loop_
_entity_poly.entity_id
_entity_poly.type
_entity_poly.pdbx_seq_one_letter_code
_entity_poly.pdbx_strand_id
1 'polypeptide(L)'
;MRRRLAILLPALAATGILAAAPGILAAAPAWAAPTTEVIQGRVLRLVSVADWSQASRLLPGEPVQWDVAVSATPPDPGTVTIAVSADGDAPLLVDAALCMQEWQESGCPGGAEELESEWSIPRDGSEIALAAFPSTDVAHLRLWITLDADDDNGITDVRVHAQGVGEAVVTGPGGDPLPATGGTVAPWLIGAGVGLAVAGIGLVVLRRRDGRSAQIPGGGA
;
A
#
# COMPACT_ATOMS: atom_id res chain seq x y z
N MET A 1 -75.89 -5.12 64.41
CA MET A 1 -76.00 -4.90 62.94
C MET A 1 -74.62 -4.57 62.38
N ARG A 2 -74.12 -5.44 61.56
CA ARG A 2 -72.72 -5.48 61.17
C ARG A 2 -72.54 -4.73 59.86
N ARG A 3 -71.68 -3.72 59.81
CA ARG A 3 -71.20 -3.09 58.57
C ARG A 3 -69.73 -3.46 58.37
N ARG A 4 -69.49 -4.23 57.30
CA ARG A 4 -68.15 -4.61 56.85
C ARG A 4 -67.57 -3.43 56.03
N LEU A 5 -66.52 -2.87 56.52
CA LEU A 5 -65.74 -1.89 55.77
C LEU A 5 -64.68 -2.67 54.92
N ALA A 6 -64.80 -2.61 53.62
CA ALA A 6 -63.79 -3.15 52.69
C ALA A 6 -62.78 -2.06 52.40
N ILE A 7 -61.52 -2.32 52.78
CA ILE A 7 -60.39 -1.43 52.52
C ILE A 7 -59.75 -1.91 51.16
N LEU A 8 -59.89 -1.04 50.18
CA LEU A 8 -59.20 -1.22 48.90
C LEU A 8 -57.80 -0.60 49.01
N LEU A 9 -56.76 -1.42 48.92
CA LEU A 9 -55.37 -0.98 48.77
C LEU A 9 -55.07 -0.73 47.31
N PRO A 10 -54.51 0.43 46.90
CA PRO A 10 -53.97 0.61 45.56
C PRO A 10 -52.55 0.06 45.54
N ALA A 11 -52.31 -0.86 44.61
CA ALA A 11 -50.98 -1.35 44.26
C ALA A 11 -50.22 -0.25 43.49
N LEU A 12 -49.15 0.27 44.10
CA LEU A 12 -48.18 1.13 43.45
C LEU A 12 -47.26 0.24 42.58
N ALA A 13 -47.44 0.33 41.26
CA ALA A 13 -46.51 -0.21 40.30
C ALA A 13 -45.30 0.74 40.18
N ALA A 14 -44.17 0.35 40.76
CA ALA A 14 -42.91 1.04 40.59
C ALA A 14 -42.29 0.64 39.28
N THR A 15 -42.45 1.47 38.24
CA THR A 15 -41.73 1.35 36.98
C THR A 15 -40.32 1.86 37.16
N GLY A 16 -39.37 0.90 37.33
CA GLY A 16 -37.94 1.18 37.34
C GLY A 16 -37.46 1.56 35.93
N ILE A 17 -37.14 2.85 35.74
CA ILE A 17 -36.44 3.33 34.55
C ILE A 17 -34.97 2.93 34.67
N LEU A 18 -34.56 1.90 33.94
CA LEU A 18 -33.15 1.56 33.74
C LEU A 18 -32.55 2.70 32.88
N ALA A 19 -31.86 3.64 33.51
CA ALA A 19 -31.02 4.60 32.81
C ALA A 19 -29.79 3.86 32.25
N ALA A 20 -29.85 3.48 30.97
CA ALA A 20 -28.66 3.03 30.24
C ALA A 20 -27.74 4.24 30.10
N ALA A 21 -26.68 4.29 30.90
CA ALA A 21 -25.61 5.24 30.70
C ALA A 21 -24.91 4.91 29.32
N PRO A 22 -24.82 5.88 28.40
CA PRO A 22 -23.98 5.66 27.21
C PRO A 22 -22.53 5.57 27.68
N GLY A 23 -21.99 4.35 27.67
CA GLY A 23 -20.56 4.14 27.82
C GLY A 23 -19.86 4.90 26.69
N ILE A 24 -19.18 5.98 26.99
CA ILE A 24 -18.25 6.65 26.14
C ILE A 24 -17.10 5.65 25.93
N LEU A 25 -17.17 4.86 24.87
CA LEU A 25 -16.01 4.11 24.39
C LEU A 25 -14.99 5.18 23.99
N ALA A 26 -14.03 5.45 24.87
CA ALA A 26 -12.84 6.21 24.50
C ALA A 26 -12.17 5.43 23.36
N ALA A 27 -12.36 5.91 22.13
CA ALA A 27 -11.61 5.42 21.00
C ALA A 27 -10.14 5.69 21.32
N ALA A 28 -9.38 4.64 21.61
CA ALA A 28 -7.94 4.73 21.66
C ALA A 28 -7.46 5.28 20.31
N PRO A 29 -6.50 6.22 20.29
CA PRO A 29 -5.94 6.68 19.02
C PRO A 29 -5.43 5.45 18.28
N ALA A 30 -5.99 5.20 17.09
CA ALA A 30 -5.48 4.18 16.20
C ALA A 30 -4.14 4.72 15.67
N TRP A 31 -3.05 4.31 16.29
CA TRP A 31 -1.72 4.50 15.70
C TRP A 31 -1.72 3.69 14.41
N ALA A 32 -1.45 4.36 13.29
CA ALA A 32 -1.32 3.67 12.03
C ALA A 32 -0.17 2.67 12.18
N ALA A 33 -0.45 1.40 11.99
CA ALA A 33 0.59 0.38 12.00
C ALA A 33 1.49 0.55 10.77
N PRO A 34 2.80 0.30 10.86
CA PRO A 34 3.69 0.31 9.72
C PRO A 34 3.14 -0.58 8.61
N THR A 35 3.20 -0.10 7.38
CA THR A 35 2.79 -0.85 6.20
C THR A 35 3.96 -1.68 5.72
N THR A 36 3.70 -2.96 5.46
CA THR A 36 4.69 -3.86 4.83
C THR A 36 4.32 -4.06 3.38
N GLU A 37 5.26 -3.76 2.49
CA GLU A 37 5.15 -3.99 1.05
C GLU A 37 6.23 -4.99 0.62
N VAL A 38 5.85 -5.93 -0.25
CA VAL A 38 6.78 -6.92 -0.81
C VAL A 38 6.82 -6.75 -2.32
N ILE A 39 7.96 -6.36 -2.83
CA ILE A 39 8.23 -6.26 -4.25
C ILE A 39 9.02 -7.51 -4.66
N GLN A 40 8.39 -8.36 -5.47
CA GLN A 40 8.97 -9.61 -5.93
C GLN A 40 9.35 -9.50 -7.40
N GLY A 41 10.65 -9.41 -7.67
CA GLY A 41 11.21 -9.58 -9.01
C GLY A 41 11.40 -11.05 -9.37
N ARG A 42 12.14 -11.31 -10.43
CA ARG A 42 12.49 -12.68 -10.87
C ARG A 42 13.52 -13.32 -9.97
N VAL A 43 14.52 -12.56 -9.57
CA VAL A 43 15.65 -12.97 -8.72
C VAL A 43 15.83 -12.06 -7.50
N LEU A 44 15.45 -10.79 -7.60
CA LEU A 44 15.50 -9.84 -6.50
C LEU A 44 14.17 -9.80 -5.75
N ARG A 45 14.25 -9.62 -4.43
CA ARG A 45 13.08 -9.43 -3.57
C ARG A 45 13.37 -8.33 -2.56
N LEU A 46 12.49 -7.34 -2.51
CA LEU A 46 12.52 -6.28 -1.52
C LEU A 46 11.34 -6.44 -0.56
N VAL A 47 11.59 -6.21 0.71
CA VAL A 47 10.55 -6.08 1.73
C VAL A 47 10.71 -4.72 2.37
N SER A 48 9.75 -3.85 2.15
CA SER A 48 9.72 -2.47 2.63
C SER A 48 8.75 -2.35 3.80
N VAL A 49 9.18 -1.75 4.89
CA VAL A 49 8.37 -1.51 6.10
C VAL A 49 8.51 -0.06 6.52
N ALA A 50 7.43 0.71 6.44
CA ALA A 50 7.40 2.11 6.84
C ALA A 50 6.01 2.54 7.33
N ASP A 51 5.95 3.57 8.16
CA ASP A 51 4.72 4.29 8.44
C ASP A 51 4.55 5.45 7.44
N TRP A 52 3.93 5.13 6.28
CA TRP A 52 3.66 6.12 5.24
C TRP A 52 2.68 7.22 5.68
N SER A 53 1.87 6.96 6.71
CA SER A 53 0.98 7.98 7.26
C SER A 53 1.74 9.03 8.08
N GLN A 54 2.83 8.65 8.72
CA GLN A 54 3.77 9.55 9.38
C GLN A 54 4.63 10.27 8.33
N ALA A 55 5.16 9.55 7.33
CA ALA A 55 5.95 10.14 6.25
C ALA A 55 5.20 11.24 5.48
N SER A 56 3.89 11.06 5.26
CA SER A 56 3.06 12.08 4.59
C SER A 56 2.80 13.34 5.44
N ARG A 57 3.21 13.35 6.70
CA ARG A 57 3.04 14.45 7.64
C ARG A 57 4.33 14.69 8.41
N LEU A 58 5.45 14.54 7.74
CA LEU A 58 6.77 14.67 8.33
C LEU A 58 6.93 16.07 8.95
N LEU A 59 7.29 16.10 10.22
CA LEU A 59 7.54 17.33 10.96
C LEU A 59 9.05 17.55 11.11
N PRO A 60 9.51 18.81 11.11
CA PRO A 60 10.91 19.11 11.33
C PRO A 60 11.43 18.49 12.63
N GLY A 61 12.56 17.79 12.57
CA GLY A 61 13.19 17.15 13.72
C GLY A 61 12.55 15.84 14.18
N GLU A 62 11.47 15.38 13.56
CA GLU A 62 10.88 14.05 13.82
C GLU A 62 11.25 13.09 12.69
N PRO A 63 12.16 12.11 12.95
CA PRO A 63 12.56 11.15 11.92
C PRO A 63 11.46 10.12 11.67
N VAL A 64 11.25 9.78 10.40
CA VAL A 64 10.49 8.60 9.99
C VAL A 64 11.46 7.48 9.67
N GLN A 65 11.25 6.33 10.28
CA GLN A 65 12.02 5.13 10.01
C GLN A 65 11.44 4.37 8.84
N TRP A 66 12.32 3.96 7.92
CA TRP A 66 12.00 3.10 6.80
C TRP A 66 12.99 1.96 6.71
N ASP A 67 12.50 0.73 6.84
CA ASP A 67 13.30 -0.49 6.77
C ASP A 67 13.07 -1.17 5.41
N VAL A 68 14.17 -1.54 4.74
CA VAL A 68 14.14 -2.25 3.45
C VAL A 68 15.08 -3.45 3.52
N ALA A 69 14.51 -4.66 3.51
CA ALA A 69 15.29 -5.87 3.36
C ALA A 69 15.43 -6.23 1.88
N VAL A 70 16.66 -6.45 1.43
CA VAL A 70 17.00 -6.81 0.05
C VAL A 70 17.61 -8.19 0.03
N SER A 71 17.05 -9.09 -0.76
CA SER A 71 17.53 -10.46 -0.96
C SER A 71 17.51 -10.84 -2.43
N ALA A 72 18.32 -11.83 -2.81
CA ALA A 72 18.35 -12.36 -4.15
C ALA A 72 18.42 -13.88 -4.16
N THR A 73 17.84 -14.50 -5.20
CA THR A 73 17.92 -15.96 -5.44
C THR A 73 18.30 -16.21 -6.90
N PRO A 74 19.50 -15.78 -7.32
CA PRO A 74 19.95 -15.98 -8.69
C PRO A 74 20.43 -17.43 -8.91
N PRO A 75 20.44 -17.92 -10.16
CA PRO A 75 21.01 -19.22 -10.51
C PRO A 75 22.53 -19.27 -10.26
N ASP A 76 23.21 -18.15 -10.47
CA ASP A 76 24.65 -17.99 -10.25
C ASP A 76 24.92 -16.85 -9.26
N PRO A 77 25.92 -17.00 -8.36
CA PRO A 77 26.28 -15.94 -7.43
C PRO A 77 26.72 -14.66 -8.14
N GLY A 78 26.39 -13.53 -7.56
CA GLY A 78 26.73 -12.21 -8.09
C GLY A 78 26.76 -11.15 -7.00
N THR A 79 26.74 -9.89 -7.40
CA THR A 79 26.68 -8.75 -6.49
C THR A 79 25.35 -8.06 -6.65
N VAL A 80 24.77 -7.65 -5.52
CA VAL A 80 23.59 -6.76 -5.47
C VAL A 80 24.05 -5.42 -4.93
N THR A 81 23.63 -4.35 -5.60
CA THR A 81 23.88 -2.97 -5.18
C THR A 81 22.57 -2.35 -4.69
N ILE A 82 22.62 -1.68 -3.56
CA ILE A 82 21.54 -0.85 -3.05
C ILE A 82 21.90 0.61 -3.34
N ALA A 83 20.96 1.33 -3.93
CA ALA A 83 21.06 2.76 -4.17
C ALA A 83 19.79 3.46 -3.67
N VAL A 84 19.91 4.77 -3.44
CA VAL A 84 18.80 5.63 -3.06
C VAL A 84 18.72 6.81 -4.02
N SER A 85 17.51 7.25 -4.34
CA SER A 85 17.25 8.48 -5.05
C SER A 85 16.17 9.28 -4.35
N ALA A 86 16.19 10.60 -4.55
CA ALA A 86 15.13 11.49 -4.12
C ALA A 86 14.77 12.45 -5.26
N ASP A 87 13.49 12.74 -5.41
CA ASP A 87 12.97 13.69 -6.39
C ASP A 87 11.92 14.56 -5.74
N GLY A 88 12.08 15.88 -5.80
CA GLY A 88 11.15 16.83 -5.21
C GLY A 88 11.77 18.10 -4.64
N ASP A 89 10.96 18.84 -3.89
CA ASP A 89 11.31 20.19 -3.42
C ASP A 89 11.61 20.26 -1.91
N ALA A 90 10.98 19.39 -1.08
CA ALA A 90 11.20 19.38 0.36
C ALA A 90 12.62 18.94 0.71
N PRO A 91 13.40 19.74 1.48
CA PRO A 91 14.74 19.35 1.90
C PRO A 91 14.68 18.24 2.94
N LEU A 92 15.42 17.16 2.71
CA LEU A 92 15.47 16.01 3.60
C LEU A 92 16.90 15.76 4.08
N LEU A 93 17.02 15.44 5.36
CA LEU A 93 18.20 14.85 5.95
C LEU A 93 17.97 13.35 6.13
N VAL A 94 18.93 12.55 5.72
CA VAL A 94 18.83 11.09 5.74
C VAL A 94 20.02 10.52 6.50
N ASP A 95 19.72 9.71 7.52
CA ASP A 95 20.68 8.76 8.07
C ASP A 95 20.42 7.40 7.46
N ALA A 96 21.48 6.70 7.06
CA ALA A 96 21.39 5.39 6.44
C ALA A 96 22.34 4.41 7.11
N ALA A 97 21.82 3.25 7.50
CA ALA A 97 22.62 2.18 8.09
C ALA A 97 22.25 0.82 7.50
N LEU A 98 23.26 -0.05 7.35
CA LEU A 98 23.13 -1.39 6.84
C LEU A 98 23.36 -2.43 7.94
N CYS A 99 22.51 -3.42 8.02
CA CYS A 99 22.66 -4.60 8.85
C CYS A 99 22.61 -5.87 8.00
N MET A 100 23.56 -6.78 8.19
CA MET A 100 23.55 -8.07 7.49
C MET A 100 22.70 -9.13 8.22
N GLN A 101 21.94 -8.71 9.24
CA GLN A 101 20.96 -9.51 9.97
C GLN A 101 19.69 -8.68 10.14
N GLU A 102 18.58 -9.33 10.42
CA GLU A 102 17.33 -8.63 10.69
C GLU A 102 17.46 -7.68 11.88
N TRP A 103 16.99 -6.45 11.71
CA TRP A 103 16.97 -5.46 12.77
C TRP A 103 16.10 -5.92 13.93
N GLN A 104 16.61 -5.76 15.13
CA GLN A 104 15.89 -6.01 16.38
C GLN A 104 15.59 -4.68 17.10
N GLU A 105 14.75 -4.72 18.13
CA GLU A 105 14.48 -3.54 18.97
C GLU A 105 15.77 -2.97 19.60
N SER A 106 16.75 -3.83 19.88
CA SER A 106 18.07 -3.46 20.42
C SER A 106 19.06 -2.96 19.38
N GLY A 107 18.69 -2.90 18.10
CA GLY A 107 19.55 -2.53 16.98
C GLY A 107 19.96 -3.71 16.10
N CYS A 108 21.06 -3.57 15.36
CA CYS A 108 21.63 -4.62 14.52
C CYS A 108 22.42 -5.63 15.38
N PRO A 109 22.08 -6.93 15.39
CA PRO A 109 22.74 -7.91 16.26
C PRO A 109 24.25 -8.07 15.98
N GLY A 110 24.67 -7.91 14.75
CA GLY A 110 26.07 -8.02 14.32
C GLY A 110 26.84 -6.69 14.33
N GLY A 111 26.19 -5.60 14.72
CA GLY A 111 26.67 -4.24 14.50
C GLY A 111 26.21 -3.72 13.13
N ALA A 112 25.76 -2.47 13.11
CA ALA A 112 25.36 -1.80 11.88
C ALA A 112 26.56 -1.11 11.23
N GLU A 113 26.62 -1.12 9.93
CA GLU A 113 27.47 -0.24 9.13
C GLU A 113 26.72 1.06 8.89
N GLU A 114 27.25 2.18 9.38
CA GLU A 114 26.72 3.51 9.06
C GLU A 114 27.19 3.86 7.65
N LEU A 115 26.23 4.13 6.76
CA LEU A 115 26.49 4.47 5.37
C LEU A 115 26.52 5.97 5.18
N GLU A 116 25.53 6.65 5.75
CA GLU A 116 25.36 8.11 5.69
C GLU A 116 24.81 8.63 7.01
N SER A 117 25.19 9.84 7.41
CA SER A 117 24.70 10.54 8.60
C SER A 117 24.42 12.01 8.30
N GLU A 118 23.27 12.49 8.72
CA GLU A 118 22.78 13.86 8.45
C GLU A 118 22.97 14.28 6.98
N TRP A 119 22.81 13.32 6.08
CA TRP A 119 23.07 13.53 4.66
C TRP A 119 21.94 14.28 3.99
N SER A 120 22.25 15.47 3.46
CA SER A 120 21.34 16.19 2.59
C SER A 120 21.26 15.49 1.23
N ILE A 121 20.25 14.64 1.04
CA ILE A 121 20.09 13.86 -0.18
C ILE A 121 19.82 14.75 -1.39
N PRO A 122 20.53 14.57 -2.52
CA PRO A 122 20.21 15.25 -3.78
C PRO A 122 18.79 14.92 -4.23
N ARG A 123 18.05 15.94 -4.68
CA ARG A 123 16.63 15.85 -5.01
C ARG A 123 16.36 15.98 -6.51
N ASP A 124 17.32 15.59 -7.33
CA ASP A 124 17.29 15.67 -8.78
C ASP A 124 16.95 14.31 -9.44
N GLY A 125 16.54 13.34 -8.64
CA GLY A 125 16.22 11.98 -9.09
C GLY A 125 17.44 11.11 -9.39
N SER A 126 18.67 11.61 -9.14
CA SER A 126 19.87 10.80 -9.35
C SER A 126 19.96 9.64 -8.36
N GLU A 127 20.36 8.46 -8.87
CA GLU A 127 20.58 7.28 -8.04
C GLU A 127 22.00 7.33 -7.42
N ILE A 128 22.07 7.22 -6.09
CA ILE A 128 23.32 7.20 -5.35
C ILE A 128 23.49 5.84 -4.71
N ALA A 129 24.55 5.13 -5.11
CA ALA A 129 24.86 3.81 -4.56
C ALA A 129 25.33 3.97 -3.11
N LEU A 130 24.68 3.25 -2.20
CA LEU A 130 25.01 3.24 -0.77
C LEU A 130 25.84 2.02 -0.38
N ALA A 131 25.48 0.82 -0.87
CA ALA A 131 26.14 -0.42 -0.48
C ALA A 131 26.10 -1.45 -1.59
N ALA A 132 27.02 -2.41 -1.54
CA ALA A 132 27.03 -3.59 -2.40
C ALA A 132 27.36 -4.83 -1.56
N PHE A 133 26.66 -5.93 -1.82
CA PHE A 133 26.81 -7.18 -1.05
C PHE A 133 26.64 -8.40 -1.95
N PRO A 134 27.15 -9.58 -1.53
CA PRO A 134 26.99 -10.83 -2.27
C PRO A 134 25.49 -11.19 -2.39
N SER A 135 25.06 -11.67 -3.55
CA SER A 135 23.66 -12.08 -3.80
C SER A 135 23.21 -13.30 -2.97
N THR A 136 24.13 -13.94 -2.25
CA THR A 136 23.84 -15.04 -1.30
C THR A 136 23.37 -14.55 0.05
N ASP A 137 23.56 -13.27 0.33
CA ASP A 137 23.27 -12.65 1.61
C ASP A 137 21.96 -11.87 1.58
N VAL A 138 21.46 -11.51 2.74
CA VAL A 138 20.32 -10.60 2.89
C VAL A 138 20.81 -9.34 3.58
N ALA A 139 20.60 -8.21 2.93
CA ALA A 139 20.95 -6.91 3.48
C ALA A 139 19.69 -6.18 3.97
N HIS A 140 19.76 -5.61 5.17
CA HIS A 140 18.69 -4.87 5.82
C HIS A 140 19.11 -3.42 5.95
N LEU A 141 18.68 -2.60 4.98
CA LEU A 141 18.88 -1.15 5.00
C LEU A 141 17.85 -0.52 5.94
N ARG A 142 18.29 0.40 6.78
CA ARG A 142 17.44 1.26 7.59
C ARG A 142 17.75 2.71 7.28
N LEU A 143 16.71 3.45 6.97
CA LEU A 143 16.75 4.88 6.73
C LEU A 143 15.98 5.61 7.84
N TRP A 144 16.54 6.70 8.34
CA TRP A 144 15.83 7.69 9.14
C TRP A 144 15.76 8.96 8.32
N ILE A 145 14.56 9.35 7.97
CA ILE A 145 14.30 10.50 7.10
C ILE A 145 13.70 11.60 7.93
N THR A 146 14.36 12.75 7.95
CA THR A 146 13.96 13.94 8.73
C THR A 146 13.76 15.10 7.77
N LEU A 147 12.72 15.90 7.98
CA LEU A 147 12.54 17.17 7.27
C LEU A 147 13.55 18.19 7.82
N ASP A 148 14.33 18.81 6.95
CA ASP A 148 15.21 19.91 7.34
C ASP A 148 14.37 21.13 7.76
N ALA A 149 14.69 21.69 8.93
CA ALA A 149 13.80 22.56 9.70
C ALA A 149 13.44 23.90 9.04
N ASP A 150 14.13 24.29 7.99
CA ASP A 150 14.04 25.65 7.45
C ASP A 150 13.02 25.81 6.31
N ASP A 151 12.44 24.73 5.78
CA ASP A 151 11.52 24.80 4.66
C ASP A 151 10.44 23.71 4.74
N ASP A 152 9.24 24.07 5.17
CA ASP A 152 8.10 23.19 5.37
C ASP A 152 7.20 23.04 4.13
N ASN A 153 7.61 23.61 2.99
CA ASN A 153 6.85 23.58 1.76
C ASN A 153 7.48 22.66 0.73
N GLY A 154 6.77 21.61 0.40
CA GLY A 154 7.18 20.74 -0.70
C GLY A 154 6.86 19.26 -0.43
N ILE A 155 7.05 18.46 -1.45
CA ILE A 155 6.97 17.00 -1.41
C ILE A 155 8.26 16.48 -2.01
N THR A 156 8.83 15.45 -1.39
CA THR A 156 10.00 14.75 -1.93
C THR A 156 9.76 13.25 -1.81
N ASP A 157 9.82 12.56 -2.94
CA ASP A 157 9.73 11.12 -3.04
C ASP A 157 11.12 10.51 -2.91
N VAL A 158 11.35 9.72 -1.86
CA VAL A 158 12.58 8.94 -1.69
C VAL A 158 12.34 7.52 -2.16
N ARG A 159 13.27 6.95 -2.93
CA ARG A 159 13.17 5.59 -3.46
C ARG A 159 14.43 4.79 -3.15
N VAL A 160 14.24 3.52 -2.83
CA VAL A 160 15.32 2.54 -2.69
C VAL A 160 15.34 1.64 -3.91
N HIS A 161 16.49 1.56 -4.53
CA HIS A 161 16.76 0.75 -5.71
C HIS A 161 17.63 -0.44 -5.31
N ALA A 162 17.30 -1.63 -5.78
CA ALA A 162 18.16 -2.79 -5.72
C ALA A 162 18.47 -3.25 -7.13
N GLN A 163 19.75 -3.36 -7.46
CA GLN A 163 20.23 -3.74 -8.79
C GLN A 163 21.24 -4.87 -8.67
N GLY A 164 21.15 -5.84 -9.54
CA GLY A 164 22.11 -6.95 -9.58
C GLY A 164 21.56 -8.14 -10.33
N VAL A 165 22.45 -9.06 -10.68
CA VAL A 165 22.13 -10.35 -11.31
C VAL A 165 21.19 -10.24 -12.52
N GLY A 166 21.30 -9.14 -13.25
CA GLY A 166 20.51 -8.86 -14.48
C GLY A 166 19.08 -8.38 -14.21
N GLU A 167 18.81 -7.84 -13.03
CA GLU A 167 17.54 -7.27 -12.64
C GLU A 167 17.71 -5.97 -11.85
N ALA A 168 16.70 -5.09 -11.90
CA ALA A 168 16.57 -3.93 -11.06
C ALA A 168 15.15 -3.87 -10.49
N VAL A 169 15.01 -3.55 -9.21
CA VAL A 169 13.73 -3.43 -8.48
C VAL A 169 13.78 -2.18 -7.63
N VAL A 170 12.65 -1.49 -7.49
CA VAL A 170 12.53 -0.22 -6.79
C VAL A 170 11.39 -0.29 -5.78
N THR A 171 11.54 0.36 -4.62
CA THR A 171 10.46 0.59 -3.65
C THR A 171 10.48 2.04 -3.18
N GLY A 172 9.32 2.57 -2.77
CA GLY A 172 9.16 3.93 -2.26
C GLY A 172 7.71 4.32 -2.02
N PRO A 173 7.46 5.52 -1.49
CA PRO A 173 6.10 6.03 -1.32
C PRO A 173 5.39 6.10 -2.68
N GLY A 174 4.17 5.59 -2.71
CA GLY A 174 3.35 5.59 -3.92
C GLY A 174 3.45 4.32 -4.77
N GLY A 175 4.23 3.32 -4.33
CA GLY A 175 4.40 2.02 -4.97
C GLY A 175 4.46 2.13 -6.50
N ASP A 176 5.53 1.72 -7.13
CA ASP A 176 5.48 1.58 -8.59
C ASP A 176 4.24 0.74 -8.94
N PRO A 177 3.47 1.13 -9.95
CA PRO A 177 2.42 0.26 -10.44
C PRO A 177 3.09 -1.09 -10.66
N LEU A 178 2.53 -2.13 -10.00
CA LEU A 178 2.94 -3.53 -10.14
C LEU A 178 3.53 -3.73 -11.54
N PRO A 179 4.72 -4.34 -11.68
CA PRO A 179 5.30 -4.57 -12.99
C PRO A 179 4.18 -5.06 -13.90
N ALA A 180 3.90 -4.32 -14.98
CA ALA A 180 2.74 -4.56 -15.82
C ALA A 180 2.81 -5.99 -16.38
N THR A 181 2.37 -6.95 -15.56
CA THR A 181 2.12 -8.33 -15.94
C THR A 181 0.85 -8.44 -16.81
N GLY A 182 0.13 -7.30 -16.98
CA GLY A 182 -0.85 -7.12 -18.03
C GLY A 182 -0.09 -6.84 -19.33
N GLY A 183 0.08 -7.87 -20.17
CA GLY A 183 0.51 -7.65 -21.53
C GLY A 183 -0.31 -6.51 -22.14
N THR A 184 0.35 -5.57 -22.81
CA THR A 184 -0.30 -4.49 -23.54
C THR A 184 -1.38 -5.14 -24.40
N VAL A 185 -2.65 -4.93 -24.00
CA VAL A 185 -3.78 -5.42 -24.77
C VAL A 185 -3.67 -4.72 -26.12
N ALA A 186 -3.18 -5.44 -27.11
CA ALA A 186 -2.92 -4.85 -28.41
C ALA A 186 -4.23 -4.18 -28.86
N PRO A 187 -4.21 -2.92 -29.29
CA PRO A 187 -5.43 -2.12 -29.54
C PRO A 187 -6.39 -2.79 -30.54
N TRP A 188 -5.90 -3.72 -31.36
CA TRP A 188 -6.72 -4.52 -32.27
C TRP A 188 -7.63 -5.53 -31.55
N LEU A 189 -7.28 -5.99 -30.32
CA LEU A 189 -8.16 -6.88 -29.52
C LEU A 189 -9.40 -6.14 -29.02
N ILE A 190 -9.26 -4.85 -28.69
CA ILE A 190 -10.42 -4.01 -28.33
C ILE A 190 -11.34 -3.82 -29.54
N GLY A 191 -10.74 -3.60 -30.73
CA GLY A 191 -11.50 -3.49 -32.00
C GLY A 191 -12.23 -4.79 -32.37
N ALA A 192 -11.59 -5.95 -32.16
CA ALA A 192 -12.24 -7.24 -32.40
C ALA A 192 -13.42 -7.51 -31.45
N GLY A 193 -13.29 -7.13 -30.17
CA GLY A 193 -14.37 -7.27 -29.18
C GLY A 193 -15.60 -6.42 -29.53
N VAL A 194 -15.38 -5.19 -29.93
CA VAL A 194 -16.48 -4.28 -30.37
C VAL A 194 -17.13 -4.81 -31.63
N GLY A 195 -16.35 -5.29 -32.61
CA GLY A 195 -16.87 -5.87 -33.86
C GLY A 195 -17.77 -7.08 -33.63
N LEU A 196 -17.39 -7.99 -32.73
CA LEU A 196 -18.21 -9.15 -32.37
C LEU A 196 -19.50 -8.77 -31.65
N ALA A 197 -19.46 -7.75 -30.77
CA ALA A 197 -20.65 -7.26 -30.09
C ALA A 197 -21.67 -6.66 -31.09
N VAL A 198 -21.22 -5.85 -32.05
CA VAL A 198 -22.06 -5.27 -33.09
C VAL A 198 -22.66 -6.33 -34.01
N ALA A 199 -21.86 -7.32 -34.42
CA ALA A 199 -22.33 -8.45 -35.24
C ALA A 199 -23.39 -9.29 -34.47
N GLY A 200 -23.19 -9.53 -33.17
CA GLY A 200 -24.14 -10.23 -32.32
C GLY A 200 -25.48 -9.53 -32.21
N ILE A 201 -25.48 -8.21 -32.00
CA ILE A 201 -26.69 -7.39 -31.95
C ILE A 201 -27.42 -7.39 -33.31
N GLY A 202 -26.67 -7.25 -34.42
CA GLY A 202 -27.20 -7.33 -35.78
C GLY A 202 -27.95 -8.63 -36.07
N LEU A 203 -27.35 -9.76 -35.67
CA LEU A 203 -27.95 -11.09 -35.86
C LEU A 203 -29.25 -11.28 -35.05
N VAL A 204 -29.30 -10.76 -33.82
CA VAL A 204 -30.52 -10.79 -32.99
C VAL A 204 -31.65 -9.95 -33.60
N VAL A 205 -31.32 -8.78 -34.16
CA VAL A 205 -32.30 -7.90 -34.80
C VAL A 205 -32.84 -8.53 -36.09
N LEU A 206 -31.99 -9.17 -36.91
CA LEU A 206 -32.41 -9.88 -38.12
C LEU A 206 -33.34 -11.05 -37.78
N ARG A 207 -32.98 -11.89 -36.81
CA ARG A 207 -33.85 -13.00 -36.38
C ARG A 207 -35.20 -12.56 -35.85
N ARG A 208 -35.28 -11.41 -35.19
CA ARG A 208 -36.56 -10.83 -34.73
C ARG A 208 -37.42 -10.30 -35.86
N ARG A 209 -36.82 -9.86 -36.98
CA ARG A 209 -37.57 -9.41 -38.18
C ARG A 209 -38.17 -10.60 -38.96
N ASP A 210 -37.40 -11.68 -39.12
CA ASP A 210 -37.88 -12.87 -39.85
C ASP A 210 -39.03 -13.57 -39.11
N GLY A 211 -39.05 -13.58 -37.77
CA GLY A 211 -40.11 -14.14 -36.97
C GLY A 211 -41.42 -13.39 -37.02
N ARG A 212 -41.45 -12.14 -37.49
CA ARG A 212 -42.69 -11.36 -37.64
C ARG A 212 -43.36 -11.54 -39.00
N SER A 213 -42.67 -12.05 -40.00
CA SER A 213 -43.23 -12.25 -41.34
C SER A 213 -44.00 -13.57 -41.50
N ALA A 214 -44.04 -14.46 -40.50
CA ALA A 214 -44.65 -15.78 -40.58
C ALA A 214 -46.10 -15.80 -40.03
N GLN A 215 -46.70 -14.68 -39.66
CA GLN A 215 -48.06 -14.66 -39.15
C GLN A 215 -49.02 -14.18 -40.26
N ILE A 216 -49.34 -15.07 -41.19
CA ILE A 216 -50.45 -14.90 -42.16
C ILE A 216 -51.74 -15.27 -41.43
N PRO A 217 -52.75 -14.38 -41.33
CA PRO A 217 -54.04 -14.77 -40.80
C PRO A 217 -54.79 -15.55 -41.90
N GLY A 218 -54.99 -16.85 -41.68
CA GLY A 218 -55.90 -17.67 -42.44
C GLY A 218 -57.32 -17.18 -42.19
N GLY A 219 -57.95 -16.57 -43.20
CA GLY A 219 -59.33 -16.20 -43.19
C GLY A 219 -60.24 -17.45 -43.29
N GLY A 220 -61.21 -17.52 -42.40
CA GLY A 220 -62.31 -18.48 -42.50
C GLY A 220 -63.40 -17.98 -43.43
N ALA A 221 -64.06 -18.93 -44.06
CA ALA A 221 -65.39 -18.82 -44.66
C ALA A 221 -66.36 -19.57 -43.78
#